data_4b52d499d47e5d09a3bdf7ec29e1945d
#
_entry.id   4b52d499d47e5d09a3bdf7ec29e1945d
#
_cell.length_a   1.000
_cell.length_b   1.000
_cell.length_c   1.000
_cell.angle_alpha   90.00
_cell.angle_beta   90.00
_cell.angle_gamma   90.00
#
_symmetry.space_group_name_H-M   'P 1'
#
loop_
_entity.id
_entity.type
_entity.pdbx_description
1 polymer ?
#
loop_
_entity_poly.entity_id
_entity_poly.type
_entity_poly.pdbx_seq_one_letter_code
_entity_poly.pdbx_strand_id
1 'polypeptide(L)'
;METTTLETTRLASVNGIPLHVAGEQLSPDELRQRACSELLRQAAVTQSLLVTDDLPGTDGVLSEAASTAIEALLENELAMPEPSLEACQRHYAAHQASYATGERLNVRHILFAVTEGVDVALLRNRAETTLLNVRCHDGKSLDDTFARDAKTLSNCPSGAEGGQLGWLTSSDCAPEFAKELFGNKEVGVLSRLVHSRFGLHVVEVLAREPGKDQPFESVRGAVAMALKQKTYVTALRQYLGLLAGAAQVEGVDLEATDSPLVQ
;
A
#
# COMPACT_ATOMS: atom_id res chain seq x y z
N MET A 1 21.79 -46.97 -6.97
CA MET A 1 20.54 -46.50 -7.63
C MET A 1 19.94 -45.43 -6.74
N GLU A 2 20.31 -44.18 -6.99
CA GLU A 2 19.73 -43.04 -6.32
C GLU A 2 18.42 -42.68 -7.03
N THR A 3 17.31 -42.90 -6.34
CA THR A 3 15.98 -42.42 -6.76
C THR A 3 15.92 -40.93 -6.52
N THR A 4 16.21 -40.15 -7.55
CA THR A 4 15.95 -38.73 -7.58
C THR A 4 14.41 -38.54 -7.58
N THR A 5 13.88 -38.26 -6.40
CA THR A 5 12.49 -37.84 -6.25
C THR A 5 12.39 -36.46 -6.90
N LEU A 6 11.81 -36.40 -8.10
CA LEU A 6 11.37 -35.14 -8.72
C LEU A 6 10.29 -34.56 -7.81
N GLU A 7 10.63 -33.61 -6.97
CA GLU A 7 9.67 -32.75 -6.33
C GLU A 7 8.92 -31.99 -7.46
N THR A 8 7.73 -32.48 -7.78
CA THR A 8 6.80 -31.79 -8.66
C THR A 8 6.42 -30.51 -7.92
N THR A 9 7.08 -29.40 -8.23
CA THR A 9 6.73 -28.09 -7.69
C THR A 9 5.25 -27.84 -8.06
N ARG A 10 4.35 -27.97 -7.09
CA ARG A 10 2.93 -27.68 -7.30
C ARG A 10 2.81 -26.22 -7.67
N LEU A 11 2.23 -25.96 -8.83
CA LEU A 11 1.92 -24.60 -9.27
C LEU A 11 0.85 -24.01 -8.36
N ALA A 12 1.00 -22.73 -8.01
CA ALA A 12 -0.06 -22.01 -7.34
C ALA A 12 -1.30 -21.96 -8.25
N SER A 13 -2.49 -22.22 -7.69
CA SER A 13 -3.72 -22.33 -8.49
C SER A 13 -4.96 -21.89 -7.71
N VAL A 14 -6.02 -21.52 -8.46
CA VAL A 14 -7.37 -21.27 -7.95
C VAL A 14 -8.33 -22.18 -8.70
N ASN A 15 -9.01 -23.09 -7.97
CA ASN A 15 -9.90 -24.09 -8.55
C ASN A 15 -9.28 -24.90 -9.72
N GLY A 16 -7.97 -25.20 -9.59
CA GLY A 16 -7.21 -25.93 -10.61
C GLY A 16 -6.70 -25.10 -11.79
N ILE A 17 -7.03 -23.81 -11.86
CA ILE A 17 -6.45 -22.89 -12.85
C ILE A 17 -5.10 -22.38 -12.33
N PRO A 18 -3.98 -22.65 -13.04
CA PRO A 18 -2.66 -22.23 -12.61
C PRO A 18 -2.51 -20.71 -12.71
N LEU A 19 -1.82 -20.11 -11.73
CA LEU A 19 -1.59 -18.66 -11.65
C LEU A 19 -0.27 -18.23 -12.31
N HIS A 20 0.58 -19.18 -12.65
CA HIS A 20 1.87 -18.94 -13.29
C HIS A 20 2.34 -20.19 -14.04
N VAL A 21 3.35 -20.01 -14.91
CA VAL A 21 3.97 -21.13 -15.62
C VAL A 21 5.07 -21.80 -14.78
N ALA A 22 5.40 -23.03 -15.13
CA ALA A 22 6.47 -23.76 -14.44
C ALA A 22 7.81 -23.05 -14.60
N GLY A 23 8.48 -22.80 -13.48
CA GLY A 23 9.79 -22.13 -13.43
C GLY A 23 9.72 -20.60 -13.32
N GLU A 24 8.54 -19.99 -13.40
CA GLU A 24 8.34 -18.57 -13.09
C GLU A 24 8.45 -18.35 -11.59
N GLN A 25 9.25 -17.37 -11.17
CA GLN A 25 9.36 -16.98 -9.78
C GLN A 25 8.63 -15.65 -9.59
N LEU A 26 7.52 -15.72 -8.87
CA LEU A 26 6.72 -14.55 -8.52
C LEU A 26 6.91 -14.22 -7.05
N SER A 27 6.84 -12.93 -6.72
CA SER A 27 6.75 -12.49 -5.33
C SER A 27 5.41 -12.94 -4.71
N PRO A 28 5.33 -13.05 -3.38
CA PRO A 28 4.08 -13.37 -2.70
C PRO A 28 2.94 -12.38 -3.03
N ASP A 29 3.28 -11.12 -3.29
CA ASP A 29 2.30 -10.08 -3.64
C ASP A 29 1.76 -10.27 -5.07
N GLU A 30 2.61 -10.59 -6.04
CA GLU A 30 2.20 -10.90 -7.40
C GLU A 30 1.33 -12.16 -7.47
N LEU A 31 1.69 -13.22 -6.73
CA LEU A 31 0.87 -14.43 -6.63
C LEU A 31 -0.51 -14.11 -6.03
N ARG A 32 -0.55 -13.28 -5.01
CA ARG A 32 -1.79 -12.83 -4.37
C ARG A 32 -2.65 -12.02 -5.30
N GLN A 33 -2.04 -11.09 -6.04
CA GLN A 33 -2.74 -10.30 -7.05
C GLN A 33 -3.35 -11.18 -8.13
N ARG A 34 -2.60 -12.13 -8.69
CA ARG A 34 -3.10 -13.08 -9.69
C ARG A 34 -4.23 -13.96 -9.14
N ALA A 35 -4.11 -14.43 -7.89
CA ALA A 35 -5.15 -15.21 -7.23
C ALA A 35 -6.46 -14.41 -7.05
N CYS A 36 -6.36 -13.15 -6.58
CA CYS A 36 -7.51 -12.27 -6.44
C CYS A 36 -8.18 -11.99 -7.80
N SER A 37 -7.40 -11.73 -8.83
CA SER A 37 -7.91 -11.50 -10.19
C SER A 37 -8.62 -12.74 -10.74
N GLU A 38 -8.06 -13.94 -10.51
CA GLU A 38 -8.67 -15.19 -10.95
C GLU A 38 -9.96 -15.51 -10.18
N LEU A 39 -10.02 -15.26 -8.87
CA LEU A 39 -11.24 -15.39 -8.08
C LEU A 39 -12.37 -14.51 -8.64
N LEU A 40 -12.07 -13.25 -8.95
CA LEU A 40 -13.05 -12.32 -9.54
C LEU A 40 -13.48 -12.75 -10.93
N ARG A 41 -12.53 -13.20 -11.78
CA ARG A 41 -12.84 -13.71 -13.12
C ARG A 41 -13.81 -14.90 -13.05
N GLN A 42 -13.54 -15.89 -12.18
CA GLN A 42 -14.42 -17.04 -11.99
C GLN A 42 -15.79 -16.65 -11.43
N ALA A 43 -15.84 -15.66 -10.53
CA ALA A 43 -17.12 -15.12 -10.06
C ALA A 43 -17.92 -14.47 -11.19
N ALA A 44 -17.25 -13.71 -12.09
CA ALA A 44 -17.89 -13.13 -13.28
C ALA A 44 -18.43 -14.20 -14.23
N VAL A 45 -17.71 -15.30 -14.44
CA VAL A 45 -18.20 -16.46 -15.21
C VAL A 45 -19.42 -17.08 -14.51
N THR A 46 -19.39 -17.28 -13.22
CA THR A 46 -20.50 -17.87 -12.44
C THR A 46 -21.76 -17.01 -12.55
N GLN A 47 -21.62 -15.69 -12.61
CA GLN A 47 -22.73 -14.75 -12.80
C GLN A 47 -23.11 -14.52 -14.28
N SER A 48 -22.52 -15.29 -15.20
CA SER A 48 -22.78 -15.18 -16.64
C SER A 48 -22.42 -13.81 -17.25
N LEU A 49 -21.53 -13.07 -16.59
CA LEU A 49 -20.96 -11.81 -17.09
C LEU A 49 -19.77 -12.05 -18.04
N LEU A 50 -19.15 -13.23 -17.96
CA LEU A 50 -18.02 -13.65 -18.78
C LEU A 50 -18.26 -15.06 -19.29
N VAL A 51 -17.80 -15.34 -20.51
CA VAL A 51 -17.87 -16.69 -21.09
C VAL A 51 -16.84 -17.62 -20.43
N THR A 52 -17.15 -18.91 -20.37
CA THR A 52 -16.32 -19.90 -19.65
C THR A 52 -14.99 -20.19 -20.31
N ASP A 53 -14.85 -19.94 -21.60
CA ASP A 53 -13.65 -20.17 -22.42
C ASP A 53 -12.68 -18.96 -22.46
N ASP A 54 -13.04 -17.84 -21.82
CA ASP A 54 -12.12 -16.74 -21.57
C ASP A 54 -11.18 -17.10 -20.42
N LEU A 55 -10.07 -17.74 -20.73
CA LEU A 55 -9.06 -18.13 -19.75
C LEU A 55 -8.02 -17.01 -19.56
N PRO A 56 -7.42 -16.89 -18.36
CA PRO A 56 -6.36 -15.91 -18.12
C PRO A 56 -5.13 -16.23 -18.99
N GLY A 57 -4.41 -15.19 -19.40
CA GLY A 57 -3.12 -15.35 -20.07
C GLY A 57 -2.10 -16.02 -19.14
N THR A 58 -1.10 -16.66 -19.74
CA THR A 58 -0.02 -17.34 -18.98
C THR A 58 0.84 -16.37 -18.17
N ASP A 59 0.81 -15.10 -18.51
CA ASP A 59 1.45 -13.98 -17.81
C ASP A 59 0.57 -13.36 -16.69
N GLY A 60 -0.63 -13.92 -16.46
CA GLY A 60 -1.61 -13.42 -15.50
C GLY A 60 -2.36 -12.15 -15.95
N VAL A 61 -2.19 -11.74 -17.20
CA VAL A 61 -2.93 -10.61 -17.79
C VAL A 61 -4.34 -11.04 -18.13
N LEU A 62 -5.33 -10.26 -17.64
CA LEU A 62 -6.74 -10.44 -17.96
C LEU A 62 -7.04 -9.95 -19.38
N SER A 63 -7.97 -10.61 -20.07
CA SER A 63 -8.52 -10.10 -21.31
C SER A 63 -9.32 -8.80 -21.05
N GLU A 64 -9.55 -8.02 -22.11
CA GLU A 64 -10.43 -6.84 -22.03
C GLU A 64 -11.85 -7.24 -21.62
N ALA A 65 -12.34 -8.38 -22.12
CA ALA A 65 -13.65 -8.91 -21.76
C ALA A 65 -13.71 -9.30 -20.27
N ALA A 66 -12.67 -9.97 -19.75
CA ALA A 66 -12.57 -10.31 -18.32
C ALA A 66 -12.49 -9.06 -17.45
N SER A 67 -11.72 -8.07 -17.84
CA SER A 67 -11.62 -6.80 -17.08
C SER A 67 -12.97 -6.09 -17.01
N THR A 68 -13.68 -5.96 -18.13
CA THR A 68 -15.02 -5.35 -18.17
C THR A 68 -16.04 -6.15 -17.36
N ALA A 69 -15.99 -7.50 -17.44
CA ALA A 69 -16.88 -8.35 -16.66
C ALA A 69 -16.64 -8.26 -15.14
N ILE A 70 -15.38 -8.14 -14.73
CA ILE A 70 -15.01 -7.91 -13.32
C ILE A 70 -15.50 -6.54 -12.83
N GLU A 71 -15.35 -5.48 -13.64
CA GLU A 71 -15.90 -4.17 -13.31
C GLU A 71 -17.40 -4.24 -13.08
N ALA A 72 -18.15 -4.84 -14.00
CA ALA A 72 -19.60 -5.03 -13.87
C ALA A 72 -19.98 -5.89 -12.64
N LEU A 73 -19.22 -6.95 -12.36
CA LEU A 73 -19.38 -7.77 -11.17
C LEU A 73 -19.24 -6.93 -9.88
N LEU A 74 -18.16 -6.15 -9.79
CA LEU A 74 -17.87 -5.32 -8.61
C LEU A 74 -18.90 -4.20 -8.44
N GLU A 75 -19.39 -3.59 -9.53
CA GLU A 75 -20.49 -2.61 -9.48
C GLU A 75 -21.77 -3.22 -8.91
N ASN A 76 -22.10 -4.45 -9.29
CA ASN A 76 -23.29 -5.15 -8.81
C ASN A 76 -23.17 -5.60 -7.35
N GLU A 77 -22.04 -6.22 -6.99
CA GLU A 77 -21.81 -6.82 -5.67
C GLU A 77 -21.42 -5.80 -4.59
N LEU A 78 -20.73 -4.73 -4.97
CA LEU A 78 -20.21 -3.71 -4.07
C LEU A 78 -20.96 -2.37 -4.20
N ALA A 79 -22.28 -2.43 -4.44
CA ALA A 79 -23.12 -1.24 -4.45
C ALA A 79 -23.08 -0.53 -3.09
N MET A 80 -22.32 0.57 -3.00
CA MET A 80 -22.12 1.33 -1.76
C MET A 80 -23.15 2.45 -1.65
N PRO A 81 -23.93 2.50 -0.56
CA PRO A 81 -24.79 3.66 -0.30
C PRO A 81 -23.94 4.90 -0.05
N GLU A 82 -24.47 6.07 -0.40
CA GLU A 82 -23.84 7.34 -0.05
C GLU A 82 -23.75 7.48 1.47
N PRO A 83 -22.60 7.94 2.02
CA PRO A 83 -22.44 8.11 3.45
C PRO A 83 -23.42 9.16 3.97
N SER A 84 -24.04 8.89 5.12
CA SER A 84 -24.96 9.85 5.73
C SER A 84 -24.23 11.12 6.18
N LEU A 85 -24.97 12.23 6.28
CA LEU A 85 -24.43 13.49 6.76
C LEU A 85 -23.77 13.35 8.14
N GLU A 86 -24.40 12.60 9.04
CA GLU A 86 -23.86 12.34 10.38
C GLU A 86 -22.57 11.53 10.35
N ALA A 87 -22.45 10.53 9.46
CA ALA A 87 -21.23 9.77 9.28
C ALA A 87 -20.09 10.68 8.78
N CYS A 88 -20.38 11.56 7.82
CA CYS A 88 -19.42 12.54 7.32
C CYS A 88 -18.99 13.51 8.42
N GLN A 89 -19.90 14.03 9.23
CA GLN A 89 -19.58 14.93 10.34
C GLN A 89 -18.72 14.26 11.39
N ARG A 90 -19.04 13.01 11.80
CA ARG A 90 -18.22 12.24 12.73
C ARG A 90 -16.80 11.97 12.20
N HIS A 91 -16.71 11.61 10.92
CA HIS A 91 -15.41 11.38 10.28
C HIS A 91 -14.59 12.67 10.23
N TYR A 92 -15.19 13.78 9.80
CA TYR A 92 -14.52 15.07 9.78
C TYR A 92 -14.04 15.49 11.17
N ALA A 93 -14.88 15.38 12.20
CA ALA A 93 -14.51 15.74 13.57
C ALA A 93 -13.31 14.93 14.09
N ALA A 94 -13.22 13.63 13.71
CA ALA A 94 -12.11 12.77 14.10
C ALA A 94 -10.81 13.03 13.28
N HIS A 95 -10.93 13.61 12.06
CA HIS A 95 -9.83 13.77 11.10
C HIS A 95 -9.70 15.21 10.58
N GLN A 96 -10.09 16.20 11.37
CA GLN A 96 -10.14 17.62 10.95
C GLN A 96 -8.79 18.11 10.37
N ALA A 97 -7.69 17.72 10.99
CA ALA A 97 -6.35 18.09 10.52
C ALA A 97 -6.04 17.59 9.10
N SER A 98 -6.60 16.44 8.69
CA SER A 98 -6.40 15.90 7.35
C SER A 98 -7.09 16.71 6.24
N TYR A 99 -8.02 17.60 6.63
CA TYR A 99 -8.74 18.49 5.72
C TYR A 99 -8.25 19.94 5.82
N ALA A 100 -7.24 20.22 6.67
CA ALA A 100 -6.62 21.54 6.73
C ALA A 100 -5.84 21.83 5.44
N THR A 101 -5.77 23.10 5.04
CA THR A 101 -5.03 23.52 3.85
C THR A 101 -3.85 24.41 4.21
N GLY A 102 -2.78 24.30 3.42
CA GLY A 102 -1.58 25.11 3.60
C GLY A 102 -0.69 24.69 4.77
N GLU A 103 -0.85 23.46 5.26
CA GLU A 103 0.11 22.87 6.20
C GLU A 103 1.47 22.74 5.54
N ARG A 104 2.54 23.12 6.26
CA ARG A 104 3.94 22.98 5.82
C ARG A 104 4.76 22.24 6.87
N LEU A 105 5.62 21.37 6.40
CA LEU A 105 6.53 20.59 7.23
C LEU A 105 7.97 20.86 6.83
N ASN A 106 8.83 21.10 7.82
CA ASN A 106 10.27 21.05 7.62
C ASN A 106 10.73 19.65 8.00
N VAL A 107 11.24 18.90 7.03
CA VAL A 107 11.55 17.48 7.22
C VAL A 107 12.95 17.14 6.72
N ARG A 108 13.50 16.05 7.27
CA ARG A 108 14.64 15.34 6.72
C ARG A 108 14.38 13.85 6.68
N HIS A 109 15.01 13.15 5.74
CA HIS A 109 14.81 11.73 5.57
C HIS A 109 16.08 10.95 5.23
N ILE A 110 16.03 9.63 5.47
CA ILE A 110 16.99 8.64 4.99
C ILE A 110 16.21 7.70 4.09
N LEU A 111 16.52 7.69 2.79
CA LEU A 111 15.86 6.83 1.81
C LEU A 111 16.63 5.52 1.64
N PHE A 112 15.94 4.41 1.78
CA PHE A 112 16.34 3.07 1.38
C PHE A 112 15.58 2.70 0.11
N ALA A 113 16.22 2.92 -1.05
CA ALA A 113 15.55 2.75 -2.34
C ALA A 113 15.29 1.27 -2.65
N VAL A 114 14.07 0.95 -3.10
CA VAL A 114 13.72 -0.35 -3.65
C VAL A 114 13.98 -0.30 -5.16
N THR A 115 14.97 -1.06 -5.61
CA THR A 115 15.33 -1.20 -7.03
C THR A 115 15.22 -2.66 -7.42
N GLU A 116 15.18 -2.92 -8.72
CA GLU A 116 15.11 -4.27 -9.26
C GLU A 116 16.24 -5.16 -8.71
N GLY A 117 15.90 -6.37 -8.23
CA GLY A 117 16.85 -7.32 -7.68
C GLY A 117 17.28 -7.09 -6.22
N VAL A 118 16.72 -6.09 -5.53
CA VAL A 118 17.03 -5.86 -4.11
C VAL A 118 16.27 -6.85 -3.22
N ASP A 119 16.96 -7.44 -2.25
CA ASP A 119 16.33 -8.18 -1.16
C ASP A 119 15.56 -7.19 -0.24
N VAL A 120 14.25 -7.15 -0.42
CA VAL A 120 13.36 -6.24 0.32
C VAL A 120 13.36 -6.52 1.82
N ALA A 121 13.49 -7.80 2.24
CA ALA A 121 13.53 -8.16 3.66
C ALA A 121 14.81 -7.66 4.32
N LEU A 122 15.95 -7.82 3.67
CA LEU A 122 17.24 -7.29 4.16
C LEU A 122 17.24 -5.75 4.19
N LEU A 123 16.67 -5.11 3.15
CA LEU A 123 16.53 -3.66 3.09
C LEU A 123 15.66 -3.13 4.23
N ARG A 124 14.51 -3.76 4.49
CA ARG A 124 13.62 -3.43 5.61
C ARG A 124 14.33 -3.54 6.95
N ASN A 125 15.00 -4.65 7.22
CA ASN A 125 15.77 -4.85 8.46
C ASN A 125 16.81 -3.74 8.67
N ARG A 126 17.49 -3.33 7.60
CA ARG A 126 18.45 -2.23 7.64
C ARG A 126 17.78 -0.88 7.95
N ALA A 127 16.64 -0.60 7.33
CA ALA A 127 15.86 0.63 7.58
C ALA A 127 15.32 0.66 9.01
N GLU A 128 14.79 -0.45 9.54
CA GLU A 128 14.29 -0.57 10.91
C GLU A 128 15.42 -0.40 11.93
N THR A 129 16.59 -1.00 11.69
CA THR A 129 17.78 -0.82 12.53
C THR A 129 18.20 0.64 12.57
N THR A 130 18.20 1.32 11.43
CA THR A 130 18.53 2.75 11.34
C THR A 130 17.49 3.59 12.08
N LEU A 131 16.20 3.29 11.93
CA LEU A 131 15.11 3.97 12.65
C LEU A 131 15.31 3.86 14.17
N LEU A 132 15.60 2.67 14.67
CA LEU A 132 15.87 2.45 16.10
C LEU A 132 17.11 3.24 16.55
N ASN A 133 18.19 3.23 15.77
CA ASN A 133 19.41 3.94 16.08
C ASN A 133 19.19 5.46 16.23
N VAL A 134 18.54 6.09 15.26
CA VAL A 134 18.29 7.55 15.31
C VAL A 134 17.29 7.94 16.40
N ARG A 135 16.34 7.06 16.75
CA ARG A 135 15.40 7.31 17.86
C ARG A 135 16.01 7.15 19.24
N CYS A 136 16.98 6.26 19.40
CA CYS A 136 17.63 6.05 20.70
C CYS A 136 18.62 7.17 21.07
N HIS A 137 19.01 8.01 20.10
CA HIS A 137 20.02 9.08 20.28
C HIS A 137 19.39 10.49 20.31
N ASP A 138 18.14 10.60 20.73
CA ASP A 138 17.41 11.86 20.79
C ASP A 138 18.05 12.88 21.74
N GLY A 139 18.83 13.79 21.20
CA GLY A 139 19.15 15.08 21.80
C GLY A 139 20.18 15.10 22.94
N LYS A 140 20.82 13.98 23.28
CA LYS A 140 21.85 13.94 24.34
C LYS A 140 23.28 13.86 23.84
N SER A 141 23.48 13.57 22.58
CA SER A 141 24.80 13.57 21.94
C SER A 141 25.04 14.88 21.21
N LEU A 142 26.28 15.40 21.27
CA LEU A 142 26.76 16.53 20.45
C LEU A 142 26.79 16.16 18.96
N ASP A 143 26.58 14.91 18.64
CA ASP A 143 26.64 14.33 17.29
C ASP A 143 25.24 14.14 16.73
N ASP A 144 24.91 14.76 15.60
CA ASP A 144 23.65 14.56 14.88
C ASP A 144 23.67 13.20 14.18
N THR A 145 23.25 12.18 14.93
CA THR A 145 23.18 10.78 14.46
C THR A 145 22.37 10.65 13.19
N PHE A 146 21.24 11.39 13.09
CA PHE A 146 20.39 11.35 11.89
C PHE A 146 21.15 11.85 10.66
N ALA A 147 21.82 13.01 10.77
CA ALA A 147 22.58 13.58 9.65
C ALA A 147 23.76 12.69 9.24
N ARG A 148 24.44 12.05 10.19
CA ARG A 148 25.52 11.09 9.94
C ARG A 148 25.00 9.88 9.19
N ASP A 149 23.92 9.28 9.66
CA ASP A 149 23.33 8.08 9.07
C ASP A 149 22.72 8.40 7.69
N ALA A 150 22.14 9.61 7.50
CA ALA A 150 21.68 10.10 6.20
C ALA A 150 22.84 10.17 5.16
N LYS A 151 23.99 10.72 5.55
CA LYS A 151 25.16 10.82 4.67
C LYS A 151 25.72 9.46 4.25
N THR A 152 25.59 8.46 5.13
CA THR A 152 26.20 7.14 4.92
C THR A 152 25.26 6.15 4.25
N LEU A 153 23.96 6.24 4.54
CA LEU A 153 22.98 5.18 4.22
C LEU A 153 21.92 5.60 3.21
N SER A 154 21.67 6.93 3.06
CA SER A 154 20.58 7.39 2.21
C SER A 154 20.92 7.23 0.72
N ASN A 155 19.97 6.69 -0.03
CA ASN A 155 20.03 6.65 -1.49
C ASN A 155 19.50 7.96 -2.14
N CYS A 156 18.99 8.91 -1.33
CA CYS A 156 18.57 10.21 -1.83
C CYS A 156 19.77 11.18 -1.88
N PRO A 157 19.89 12.04 -2.92
CA PRO A 157 20.91 13.09 -2.97
C PRO A 157 20.95 14.00 -1.74
N SER A 158 19.79 14.26 -1.10
CA SER A 158 19.70 15.01 0.16
C SER A 158 20.53 14.41 1.30
N GLY A 159 20.91 13.13 1.20
CA GLY A 159 21.77 12.46 2.18
C GLY A 159 23.08 13.20 2.41
N ALA A 160 23.69 13.80 1.36
CA ALA A 160 24.91 14.59 1.46
C ALA A 160 24.78 15.79 2.43
N GLU A 161 23.56 16.33 2.54
CA GLU A 161 23.20 17.45 3.40
C GLU A 161 22.46 16.99 4.68
N GLY A 162 22.72 15.75 5.13
CA GLY A 162 22.10 15.21 6.34
C GLY A 162 20.61 14.83 6.18
N GLY A 163 20.18 14.60 4.94
CA GLY A 163 18.82 14.19 4.61
C GLY A 163 17.80 15.33 4.49
N GLN A 164 18.26 16.60 4.56
CA GLN A 164 17.38 17.77 4.56
C GLN A 164 16.55 17.87 3.27
N LEU A 165 15.21 18.04 3.41
CA LEU A 165 14.28 18.33 2.33
C LEU A 165 13.72 19.75 2.41
N GLY A 166 13.93 20.44 3.55
CA GLY A 166 13.39 21.76 3.79
C GLY A 166 11.89 21.78 4.09
N TRP A 167 11.28 22.96 3.83
CA TRP A 167 9.84 23.13 4.00
C TRP A 167 9.07 22.60 2.79
N LEU A 168 8.18 21.67 3.04
CA LEU A 168 7.34 21.00 2.05
C LEU A 168 5.85 21.22 2.34
N THR A 169 5.07 21.24 1.28
CA THR A 169 3.61 21.07 1.32
C THR A 169 3.24 19.65 0.86
N SER A 170 2.00 19.25 1.03
CA SER A 170 1.54 17.93 0.57
C SER A 170 1.68 17.75 -0.94
N SER A 171 1.59 18.83 -1.72
CA SER A 171 1.74 18.81 -3.18
C SER A 171 3.19 18.65 -3.66
N ASP A 172 4.18 18.90 -2.79
CA ASP A 172 5.59 18.74 -3.11
C ASP A 172 6.08 17.29 -2.91
N CYS A 173 5.20 16.45 -2.37
CA CYS A 173 5.53 15.08 -1.97
C CYS A 173 4.84 14.03 -2.86
N ALA A 174 5.42 12.83 -2.93
CA ALA A 174 4.70 11.67 -3.42
C ALA A 174 3.44 11.43 -2.54
N PRO A 175 2.29 11.06 -3.13
CA PRO A 175 1.03 10.93 -2.39
C PRO A 175 1.12 10.03 -1.17
N GLU A 176 1.85 8.92 -1.28
CA GLU A 176 2.04 7.95 -0.21
C GLU A 176 2.84 8.57 0.96
N PHE A 177 3.89 9.33 0.63
CA PHE A 177 4.72 10.04 1.61
C PHE A 177 3.93 11.17 2.27
N ALA A 178 3.18 11.94 1.48
CA ALA A 178 2.32 13.00 2.00
C ALA A 178 1.27 12.48 2.98
N LYS A 179 0.60 11.37 2.65
CA LYS A 179 -0.42 10.72 3.48
C LYS A 179 0.08 10.36 4.88
N GLU A 180 1.35 9.96 4.98
CA GLU A 180 1.95 9.59 6.26
C GLU A 180 2.39 10.79 7.11
N LEU A 181 2.71 11.91 6.50
CA LEU A 181 3.29 13.06 7.19
C LEU A 181 2.27 14.14 7.53
N PHE A 182 1.37 14.45 6.60
CA PHE A 182 0.41 15.53 6.76
C PHE A 182 -0.86 15.08 7.49
N GLY A 183 -1.59 16.04 8.08
CA GLY A 183 -2.83 15.74 8.79
C GLY A 183 -2.67 15.09 10.17
N ASN A 184 -1.46 15.01 10.70
CA ASN A 184 -1.18 14.55 12.06
C ASN A 184 -0.38 15.62 12.85
N LYS A 185 0.03 15.31 14.08
CA LYS A 185 0.72 16.26 14.97
C LYS A 185 2.13 15.81 15.37
N GLU A 186 2.63 14.75 14.76
CA GLU A 186 3.93 14.19 15.11
C GLU A 186 5.05 15.15 14.72
N VAL A 187 6.00 15.36 15.65
CA VAL A 187 7.25 16.11 15.48
C VAL A 187 8.39 15.27 16.03
N GLY A 188 9.56 15.35 15.44
CA GLY A 188 10.70 14.49 15.71
C GLY A 188 10.78 13.30 14.78
N VAL A 189 11.56 12.29 15.15
CA VAL A 189 11.70 11.06 14.37
C VAL A 189 10.43 10.22 14.49
N LEU A 190 9.78 9.96 13.35
CA LEU A 190 8.57 9.13 13.32
C LEU A 190 8.84 7.75 13.90
N SER A 191 7.82 7.14 14.51
CA SER A 191 7.95 5.84 15.17
C SER A 191 7.91 4.64 14.20
N ARG A 192 7.69 4.90 12.92
CA ARG A 192 7.50 3.90 11.86
C ARG A 192 8.27 4.30 10.61
N LEU A 193 8.56 3.31 9.78
CA LEU A 193 9.02 3.58 8.42
C LEU A 193 7.88 4.16 7.57
N VAL A 194 8.21 5.13 6.75
CA VAL A 194 7.29 5.70 5.75
C VAL A 194 7.56 5.01 4.42
N HIS A 195 6.51 4.54 3.78
CA HIS A 195 6.57 3.86 2.49
C HIS A 195 6.22 4.83 1.37
N SER A 196 6.91 4.72 0.25
CA SER A 196 6.58 5.41 -0.99
C SER A 196 6.98 4.56 -2.20
N ARG A 197 6.62 4.99 -3.40
CA ARG A 197 7.08 4.38 -4.65
C ARG A 197 8.61 4.34 -4.82
N PHE A 198 9.36 5.11 -4.04
CA PHE A 198 10.82 5.13 -4.09
C PHE A 198 11.46 4.12 -3.12
N GLY A 199 10.71 3.62 -2.15
CA GLY A 199 11.21 2.70 -1.14
C GLY A 199 10.78 3.04 0.29
N LEU A 200 11.65 2.71 1.25
CA LEU A 200 11.43 2.90 2.68
C LEU A 200 12.16 4.15 3.16
N HIS A 201 11.48 4.96 3.97
CA HIS A 201 12.07 6.18 4.52
C HIS A 201 12.06 6.15 6.04
N VAL A 202 13.18 6.51 6.65
CA VAL A 202 13.26 7.00 8.02
C VAL A 202 13.09 8.51 7.95
N VAL A 203 12.09 9.06 8.65
CA VAL A 203 11.71 10.48 8.55
C VAL A 203 11.76 11.15 9.91
N GLU A 204 12.27 12.37 9.93
CA GLU A 204 12.18 13.27 11.04
C GLU A 204 11.49 14.57 10.64
N VAL A 205 10.47 14.95 11.38
CA VAL A 205 9.77 16.24 11.27
C VAL A 205 10.46 17.22 12.22
N LEU A 206 11.20 18.15 11.67
CA LEU A 206 11.94 19.18 12.44
C LEU A 206 11.03 20.27 12.95
N ALA A 207 10.06 20.68 12.12
CA ALA A 207 9.07 21.70 12.45
C ALA A 207 7.80 21.51 11.63
N ARG A 208 6.70 22.01 12.16
CA ARG A 208 5.38 21.95 11.54
C ARG A 208 4.71 23.31 11.64
N GLU A 209 4.27 23.83 10.52
CA GLU A 209 3.35 24.95 10.45
C GLU A 209 1.95 24.40 10.17
N PRO A 210 1.02 24.53 11.11
CA PRO A 210 -0.32 23.97 10.92
C PRO A 210 -1.03 24.65 9.78
N GLY A 211 -1.80 23.90 9.01
CA GLY A 211 -2.70 24.42 8.01
C GLY A 211 -3.87 25.19 8.63
N LYS A 212 -4.65 25.85 7.78
CA LYS A 212 -5.92 26.46 8.17
C LYS A 212 -7.00 25.40 8.12
N ASP A 213 -7.70 25.23 9.23
CA ASP A 213 -8.87 24.37 9.30
C ASP A 213 -9.92 24.81 8.25
N GLN A 214 -10.44 23.86 7.49
CA GLN A 214 -11.51 24.10 6.55
C GLN A 214 -12.85 23.77 7.22
N PRO A 215 -13.87 24.60 7.12
CA PRO A 215 -15.18 24.26 7.66
C PRO A 215 -15.74 23.03 6.95
N PHE A 216 -16.49 22.19 7.69
CA PHE A 216 -17.06 20.95 7.17
C PHE A 216 -17.75 21.11 5.82
N GLU A 217 -18.55 22.19 5.65
CA GLU A 217 -19.31 22.42 4.42
C GLU A 217 -18.41 22.57 3.18
N SER A 218 -17.21 23.14 3.33
CA SER A 218 -16.27 23.29 2.22
C SER A 218 -15.58 21.98 1.83
N VAL A 219 -15.46 21.03 2.75
CA VAL A 219 -14.77 19.73 2.55
C VAL A 219 -15.71 18.53 2.54
N ARG A 220 -17.03 18.77 2.67
CA ARG A 220 -18.05 17.71 2.75
C ARG A 220 -17.93 16.68 1.62
N GLY A 221 -17.72 17.13 0.39
CA GLY A 221 -17.54 16.24 -0.76
C GLY A 221 -16.30 15.34 -0.63
N ALA A 222 -15.17 15.91 -0.19
CA ALA A 222 -13.94 15.16 0.05
C ALA A 222 -14.10 14.14 1.19
N VAL A 223 -14.81 14.53 2.26
CA VAL A 223 -15.13 13.64 3.40
C VAL A 223 -15.99 12.46 2.96
N ALA A 224 -17.05 12.73 2.18
CA ALA A 224 -17.95 11.71 1.66
C ALA A 224 -17.19 10.72 0.75
N MET A 225 -16.33 11.24 -0.14
CA MET A 225 -15.50 10.42 -1.02
C MET A 225 -14.52 9.55 -0.22
N ALA A 226 -13.85 10.08 0.79
CA ALA A 226 -12.93 9.32 1.64
C ALA A 226 -13.64 8.18 2.39
N LEU A 227 -14.83 8.45 2.93
CA LEU A 227 -15.66 7.42 3.57
C LEU A 227 -16.12 6.34 2.58
N LYS A 228 -16.59 6.74 1.40
CA LYS A 228 -17.02 5.83 0.34
C LYS A 228 -15.87 4.92 -0.08
N GLN A 229 -14.68 5.49 -0.30
CA GLN A 229 -13.48 4.73 -0.64
C GLN A 229 -13.11 3.72 0.46
N LYS A 230 -13.12 4.13 1.73
CA LYS A 230 -12.84 3.25 2.86
C LYS A 230 -13.85 2.09 2.96
N THR A 231 -15.12 2.38 2.75
CA THR A 231 -16.18 1.37 2.76
C THR A 231 -16.01 0.40 1.59
N TYR A 232 -15.71 0.90 0.40
CA TYR A 232 -15.46 0.08 -0.78
C TYR A 232 -14.28 -0.88 -0.59
N VAL A 233 -13.15 -0.39 -0.09
CA VAL A 233 -11.97 -1.23 0.20
C VAL A 233 -12.32 -2.34 1.18
N THR A 234 -13.08 -2.02 2.23
CA THR A 234 -13.50 -3.01 3.23
C THR A 234 -14.44 -4.05 2.61
N ALA A 235 -15.42 -3.61 1.82
CA ALA A 235 -16.37 -4.49 1.15
C ALA A 235 -15.69 -5.40 0.13
N LEU A 236 -14.75 -4.86 -0.67
CA LEU A 236 -13.95 -5.64 -1.62
C LEU A 236 -13.13 -6.72 -0.91
N ARG A 237 -12.48 -6.37 0.20
CA ARG A 237 -11.72 -7.34 1.00
C ARG A 237 -12.63 -8.46 1.54
N GLN A 238 -13.81 -8.12 2.04
CA GLN A 238 -14.79 -9.10 2.53
C GLN A 238 -15.29 -9.99 1.38
N TYR A 239 -15.60 -9.42 0.23
CA TYR A 239 -16.04 -10.15 -0.95
C TYR A 239 -14.97 -11.12 -1.45
N LEU A 240 -13.73 -10.69 -1.58
CA LEU A 240 -12.60 -11.56 -1.91
C LEU A 240 -12.40 -12.67 -0.89
N GLY A 241 -12.57 -12.38 0.40
CA GLY A 241 -12.54 -13.39 1.47
C GLY A 241 -13.63 -14.45 1.33
N LEU A 242 -14.86 -14.06 0.95
CA LEU A 242 -15.94 -15.00 0.67
C LEU A 242 -15.64 -15.87 -0.56
N LEU A 243 -15.14 -15.28 -1.64
CA LEU A 243 -14.75 -16.01 -2.85
C LEU A 243 -13.63 -17.02 -2.56
N ALA A 244 -12.60 -16.57 -1.80
CA ALA A 244 -11.49 -17.44 -1.41
C ALA A 244 -11.93 -18.60 -0.51
N GLY A 245 -12.83 -18.34 0.44
CA GLY A 245 -13.40 -19.37 1.31
C GLY A 245 -14.27 -20.41 0.58
N ALA A 246 -14.82 -20.07 -0.57
CA ALA A 246 -15.60 -20.98 -1.42
C ALA A 246 -14.76 -21.70 -2.49
N ALA A 247 -13.51 -21.27 -2.71
CA ALA A 247 -12.62 -21.78 -3.75
C ALA A 247 -11.53 -22.69 -3.16
N GLN A 248 -10.99 -23.57 -4.01
CA GLN A 248 -9.77 -24.32 -3.70
C GLN A 248 -8.55 -23.49 -4.13
N VAL A 249 -7.90 -22.83 -3.17
CA VAL A 249 -6.68 -22.02 -3.39
C VAL A 249 -5.48 -22.82 -2.93
N GLU A 250 -4.50 -23.01 -3.82
CA GLU A 250 -3.28 -23.75 -3.51
C GLU A 250 -2.04 -22.87 -3.79
N GLY A 251 -1.06 -22.91 -2.87
CA GLY A 251 0.23 -22.25 -3.03
C GLY A 251 0.24 -20.73 -2.87
N VAL A 252 -0.87 -20.15 -2.37
CA VAL A 252 -0.99 -18.70 -2.12
C VAL A 252 -1.57 -18.45 -0.74
N ASP A 253 -0.94 -17.56 0.02
CA ASP A 253 -1.49 -17.04 1.27
C ASP A 253 -2.30 -15.76 0.98
N LEU A 254 -3.63 -15.85 1.10
CA LEU A 254 -4.55 -14.72 0.90
C LEU A 254 -4.86 -13.96 2.19
N GLU A 255 -4.47 -14.49 3.38
CA GLU A 255 -4.78 -13.87 4.67
C GLU A 255 -3.76 -12.79 5.08
N ALA A 256 -2.60 -12.73 4.45
CA ALA A 256 -1.58 -11.72 4.74
C ALA A 256 -2.05 -10.31 4.31
N THR A 257 -2.53 -9.64 5.22
CA THR A 257 -2.87 -8.28 5.65
C THR A 257 -3.32 -7.18 4.67
N ASP A 258 -2.98 -7.13 3.38
CA ASP A 258 -3.47 -6.05 2.51
C ASP A 258 -3.89 -6.57 1.14
N SER A 259 -5.11 -6.22 0.71
CA SER A 259 -5.58 -6.55 -0.64
C SER A 259 -4.71 -5.81 -1.68
N PRO A 260 -3.99 -6.54 -2.57
CA PRO A 260 -3.11 -5.91 -3.55
C PRO A 260 -3.87 -5.15 -4.65
N LEU A 261 -5.21 -5.27 -4.71
CA LEU A 261 -6.06 -4.59 -5.69
C LEU A 261 -6.43 -3.16 -5.29
N VAL A 262 -5.99 -2.71 -4.10
CA VAL A 262 -6.33 -1.40 -3.55
C VAL A 262 -5.06 -0.73 -3.01
N GLN A 263 -4.19 -0.32 -3.89
CA GLN A 263 -3.06 0.58 -3.61
C GLN A 263 -3.32 1.96 -4.16
#